data_79ce564567ce1d6a61d398dd32da3674
#
_entry.id   79ce564567ce1d6a61d398dd32da3674
#
_cell.length_a   1.000
_cell.length_b   1.000
_cell.length_c   1.000
_cell.angle_alpha   90.00
_cell.angle_beta   90.00
_cell.angle_gamma   90.00
#
_symmetry.space_group_name_H-M   'P 1'
#
loop_
_entity.id
_entity.type
_entity.pdbx_description
1 polymer ?
#
loop_
_entity_poly.entity_id
_entity_poly.type
_entity_poly.pdbx_seq_one_letter_code
_entity_poly.pdbx_strand_id
1 'polypeptide(L)'
;MRRYSCATGTILDSMAKNAASAGASSKSAEKEAKKAAKVAKRQASKERRSQIWQAFQMQRKQDKWLLPLMIGALVGTAAVVTLALMWFLPWWMVLPFGIVFGALLATIIFSRRVQKNVYKQAEGTPGAAAWSLQNNLRGKWRITPAIAGTSHMDAVHRVIGRPGIILVGEGAPHRVKPLLAQEKKKIARIVGDTPIYDIIVGNEEGQVPLRKLNQYLMKLPRNIPAPAVIELDNRLTALSARSAQAGLPKGPMPAGVKQRNVQRAMRRSGKA
;
A
#
# COMPACT_ATOMS: atom_id res chain seq x y z
N MET A 1 -76.92 -7.29 -31.69
CA MET A 1 -76.18 -6.68 -30.57
C MET A 1 -75.68 -7.80 -29.66
N ARG A 2 -74.39 -8.26 -29.79
CA ARG A 2 -73.81 -9.31 -28.94
C ARG A 2 -72.70 -8.70 -28.06
N ARG A 3 -72.76 -9.05 -26.79
CA ARG A 3 -72.01 -8.57 -25.64
C ARG A 3 -70.46 -8.81 -25.81
N TYR A 4 -69.75 -7.75 -25.74
CA TYR A 4 -68.27 -7.78 -25.48
C TYR A 4 -68.01 -7.09 -24.11
N SER A 5 -68.24 -7.81 -23.04
CA SER A 5 -67.97 -7.26 -21.71
C SER A 5 -67.62 -8.39 -20.71
N CYS A 6 -66.58 -9.12 -20.95
CA CYS A 6 -66.03 -10.03 -19.90
C CYS A 6 -64.56 -10.38 -19.99
N ALA A 7 -63.78 -9.79 -20.92
CA ALA A 7 -62.37 -10.15 -21.06
C ALA A 7 -61.37 -9.20 -20.39
N THR A 8 -61.81 -7.98 -20.07
CA THR A 8 -60.90 -6.95 -19.49
C THR A 8 -60.63 -7.10 -17.98
N GLY A 9 -61.58 -7.69 -17.24
CA GLY A 9 -61.43 -7.87 -15.78
C GLY A 9 -60.38 -8.91 -15.38
N THR A 10 -60.29 -10.00 -16.18
CA THR A 10 -59.39 -11.13 -15.87
C THR A 10 -57.93 -10.78 -16.14
N ILE A 11 -57.62 -9.92 -17.12
CA ILE A 11 -56.26 -9.51 -17.47
C ILE A 11 -55.72 -8.52 -16.43
N LEU A 12 -56.54 -7.62 -15.94
CA LEU A 12 -56.15 -6.66 -14.90
C LEU A 12 -55.89 -7.35 -13.56
N ASP A 13 -56.68 -8.38 -13.21
CA ASP A 13 -56.50 -9.12 -11.96
C ASP A 13 -55.24 -10.03 -12.01
N SER A 14 -54.90 -10.60 -13.17
CA SER A 14 -53.67 -11.35 -13.35
C SER A 14 -52.41 -10.45 -13.33
N MET A 15 -52.50 -9.23 -13.88
CA MET A 15 -51.41 -8.25 -13.81
C MET A 15 -51.19 -7.73 -12.39
N ALA A 16 -52.25 -7.49 -11.64
CA ALA A 16 -52.16 -7.07 -10.23
C ALA A 16 -51.57 -8.16 -9.33
N LYS A 17 -51.91 -9.43 -9.54
CA LYS A 17 -51.34 -10.58 -8.83
C LYS A 17 -49.85 -10.77 -9.17
N ASN A 18 -49.47 -10.63 -10.43
CA ASN A 18 -48.06 -10.72 -10.84
C ASN A 18 -47.21 -9.55 -10.32
N ALA A 19 -47.76 -8.34 -10.28
CA ALA A 19 -47.09 -7.18 -9.67
C ALA A 19 -46.91 -7.34 -8.15
N ALA A 20 -47.91 -7.88 -7.45
CA ALA A 20 -47.85 -8.17 -6.02
C ALA A 20 -46.82 -9.28 -5.68
N SER A 21 -46.76 -10.34 -6.50
CA SER A 21 -45.80 -11.43 -6.33
C SER A 21 -44.36 -10.97 -6.65
N ALA A 22 -44.14 -10.12 -7.66
CA ALA A 22 -42.85 -9.52 -7.97
C ALA A 22 -42.38 -8.58 -6.86
N GLY A 23 -43.27 -7.80 -6.26
CA GLY A 23 -42.96 -6.94 -5.13
C GLY A 23 -42.66 -7.71 -3.82
N ALA A 24 -43.27 -8.87 -3.61
CA ALA A 24 -42.98 -9.73 -2.46
C ALA A 24 -41.66 -10.46 -2.63
N SER A 25 -41.30 -10.93 -3.84
CA SER A 25 -40.02 -11.58 -4.12
C SER A 25 -38.84 -10.61 -4.04
N SER A 26 -39.01 -9.34 -4.45
CA SER A 26 -37.96 -8.32 -4.33
C SER A 26 -37.66 -7.96 -2.87
N LYS A 27 -38.69 -7.88 -2.01
CA LYS A 27 -38.51 -7.61 -0.58
C LYS A 27 -37.89 -8.79 0.17
N SER A 28 -38.13 -10.02 -0.23
CA SER A 28 -37.47 -11.20 0.35
C SER A 28 -36.03 -11.28 -0.08
N ALA A 29 -35.70 -11.05 -1.36
CA ALA A 29 -34.33 -10.99 -1.87
C ALA A 29 -33.51 -9.86 -1.20
N GLU A 30 -34.13 -8.69 -0.98
CA GLU A 30 -33.45 -7.60 -0.25
C GLU A 30 -33.15 -7.95 1.23
N LYS A 31 -34.08 -8.62 1.90
CA LYS A 31 -33.88 -9.11 3.28
C LYS A 31 -32.77 -10.17 3.35
N GLU A 32 -32.71 -11.08 2.38
CA GLU A 32 -31.66 -12.09 2.29
C GLU A 32 -30.30 -11.45 1.98
N ALA A 33 -30.24 -10.49 1.06
CA ALA A 33 -29.03 -9.73 0.77
C ALA A 33 -28.52 -8.96 2.02
N LYS A 34 -29.42 -8.34 2.78
CA LYS A 34 -29.07 -7.66 4.05
C LYS A 34 -28.57 -8.66 5.11
N LYS A 35 -29.19 -9.85 5.20
CA LYS A 35 -28.71 -10.91 6.11
C LYS A 35 -27.35 -11.42 5.68
N ALA A 36 -27.12 -11.71 4.40
CA ALA A 36 -25.85 -12.14 3.85
C ALA A 36 -24.75 -11.08 4.08
N ALA A 37 -25.04 -9.82 3.82
CA ALA A 37 -24.11 -8.71 4.09
C ALA A 37 -23.76 -8.58 5.59
N LYS A 38 -24.73 -8.80 6.47
CA LYS A 38 -24.51 -8.79 7.93
C LYS A 38 -23.63 -9.97 8.39
N VAL A 39 -23.86 -11.15 7.81
CA VAL A 39 -23.04 -12.35 8.08
C VAL A 39 -21.62 -12.15 7.55
N ALA A 40 -21.46 -11.69 6.31
CA ALA A 40 -20.15 -11.38 5.73
C ALA A 40 -19.39 -10.33 6.57
N LYS A 41 -20.07 -9.27 7.02
CA LYS A 41 -19.48 -8.26 7.91
C LYS A 41 -19.03 -8.83 9.26
N ARG A 42 -19.81 -9.76 9.83
CA ARG A 42 -19.44 -10.46 11.07
C ARG A 42 -18.24 -11.40 10.86
N GLN A 43 -18.18 -12.12 9.74
CA GLN A 43 -17.06 -12.98 9.39
C GLN A 43 -15.79 -12.15 9.18
N ALA A 44 -15.86 -11.08 8.37
CA ALA A 44 -14.74 -10.18 8.17
C ALA A 44 -14.25 -9.54 9.48
N SER A 45 -15.16 -9.24 10.43
CA SER A 45 -14.74 -8.71 11.74
C SER A 45 -14.07 -9.76 12.63
N LYS A 46 -14.50 -11.03 12.55
CA LYS A 46 -13.84 -12.15 13.25
C LYS A 46 -12.47 -12.42 12.69
N GLU A 47 -12.33 -12.44 11.36
CA GLU A 47 -11.05 -12.64 10.67
C GLU A 47 -10.06 -11.52 11.02
N ARG A 48 -10.50 -10.26 10.99
CA ARG A 48 -9.66 -9.12 11.43
C ARG A 48 -9.19 -9.28 12.88
N ARG A 49 -10.08 -9.70 13.78
CA ARG A 49 -9.71 -9.95 15.19
C ARG A 49 -8.70 -11.08 15.33
N SER A 50 -8.88 -12.19 14.58
CA SER A 50 -7.94 -13.30 14.60
C SER A 50 -6.57 -12.90 14.03
N GLN A 51 -6.53 -12.10 12.95
CA GLN A 51 -5.29 -11.57 12.39
C GLN A 51 -4.57 -10.65 13.38
N ILE A 52 -5.30 -9.75 14.03
CA ILE A 52 -4.74 -8.87 15.07
C ILE A 52 -4.19 -9.71 16.24
N TRP A 53 -4.92 -10.74 16.66
CA TRP A 53 -4.50 -11.64 17.73
C TRP A 53 -3.24 -12.45 17.36
N GLN A 54 -3.17 -12.97 16.14
CA GLN A 54 -1.99 -13.66 15.62
C GLN A 54 -0.78 -12.73 15.54
N ALA A 55 -0.97 -11.51 15.01
CA ALA A 55 0.08 -10.50 14.99
C ALA A 55 0.56 -10.14 16.42
N PHE A 56 -0.36 -10.02 17.37
CA PHE A 56 -0.01 -9.78 18.76
C PHE A 56 0.78 -10.93 19.39
N GLN A 57 0.37 -12.18 19.17
CA GLN A 57 1.10 -13.36 19.66
C GLN A 57 2.51 -13.45 19.06
N MET A 58 2.63 -13.20 17.76
CA MET A 58 3.93 -13.20 17.07
C MET A 58 4.84 -12.13 17.65
N GLN A 59 4.30 -10.93 17.85
CA GLN A 59 5.05 -9.80 18.42
C GLN A 59 5.45 -10.03 19.89
N ARG A 60 4.59 -10.66 20.69
CA ARG A 60 4.89 -11.02 22.08
C ARG A 60 6.07 -11.98 22.19
N LYS A 61 6.20 -12.93 21.25
CA LYS A 61 7.35 -13.86 21.20
C LYS A 61 8.67 -13.16 20.89
N GLN A 62 8.62 -12.10 20.08
CA GLN A 62 9.80 -11.33 19.66
C GLN A 62 10.23 -10.30 20.71
N ASP A 63 9.31 -9.75 21.47
CA ASP A 63 9.54 -8.63 22.39
C ASP A 63 8.99 -8.95 23.79
N LYS A 64 9.84 -9.47 24.65
CA LYS A 64 9.47 -9.81 26.05
C LYS A 64 9.03 -8.59 26.88
N TRP A 65 9.56 -7.41 26.54
CA TRP A 65 9.26 -6.14 27.22
C TRP A 65 7.98 -5.44 26.76
N LEU A 66 7.34 -5.95 25.71
CA LEU A 66 6.14 -5.33 25.14
C LEU A 66 4.97 -5.36 26.12
N LEU A 67 4.72 -6.50 26.75
CA LEU A 67 3.62 -6.70 27.70
C LEU A 67 3.74 -5.84 28.97
N PRO A 68 4.88 -5.86 29.70
CA PRO A 68 5.02 -5.04 30.89
C PRO A 68 4.94 -3.54 30.59
N LEU A 69 5.44 -3.12 29.44
CA LEU A 69 5.41 -1.71 29.02
C LEU A 69 3.98 -1.27 28.65
N MET A 70 3.18 -2.12 28.00
CA MET A 70 1.76 -1.84 27.72
C MET A 70 0.93 -1.77 28.99
N ILE A 71 1.13 -2.71 29.92
CA ILE A 71 0.43 -2.72 31.22
C ILE A 71 0.85 -1.50 32.04
N GLY A 72 2.14 -1.20 32.09
CA GLY A 72 2.66 -0.03 32.79
C GLY A 72 2.11 1.29 32.21
N ALA A 73 2.00 1.41 30.91
CA ALA A 73 1.41 2.57 30.24
C ALA A 73 -0.09 2.68 30.55
N LEU A 74 -0.83 1.57 30.53
CA LEU A 74 -2.26 1.57 30.85
C LEU A 74 -2.52 1.95 32.30
N VAL A 75 -1.84 1.30 33.24
CA VAL A 75 -2.01 1.56 34.69
C VAL A 75 -1.47 2.95 35.06
N GLY A 76 -0.31 3.32 34.54
CA GLY A 76 0.30 4.63 34.80
C GLY A 76 -0.56 5.79 34.33
N THR A 77 -1.07 5.71 33.08
CA THR A 77 -1.97 6.76 32.57
C THR A 77 -3.31 6.77 33.27
N ALA A 78 -3.90 5.61 33.59
CA ALA A 78 -5.12 5.55 34.34
C ALA A 78 -4.94 6.20 35.74
N ALA A 79 -3.85 5.92 36.43
CA ALA A 79 -3.52 6.52 37.72
C ALA A 79 -3.33 8.04 37.60
N VAL A 80 -2.54 8.53 36.66
CA VAL A 80 -2.28 9.96 36.44
C VAL A 80 -3.59 10.71 36.14
N VAL A 81 -4.40 10.18 35.19
CA VAL A 81 -5.69 10.81 34.83
C VAL A 81 -6.64 10.82 36.03
N THR A 82 -6.70 9.72 36.79
CA THR A 82 -7.57 9.63 38.00
C THR A 82 -7.14 10.64 39.05
N LEU A 83 -5.85 10.73 39.36
CA LEU A 83 -5.32 11.70 40.30
C LEU A 83 -5.55 13.16 39.88
N ALA A 84 -5.36 13.46 38.58
CA ALA A 84 -5.53 14.81 38.07
C ALA A 84 -6.99 15.28 38.07
N LEU A 85 -7.95 14.38 37.78
CA LEU A 85 -9.36 14.72 37.68
C LEU A 85 -10.13 14.51 39.00
N MET A 86 -9.56 13.79 39.99
CA MET A 86 -10.20 13.50 41.27
C MET A 86 -10.57 14.77 42.06
N TRP A 87 -9.90 15.90 41.76
CA TRP A 87 -10.18 17.20 42.36
C TRP A 87 -11.46 17.85 41.80
N PHE A 88 -11.90 17.47 40.58
CA PHE A 88 -13.05 18.09 39.90
C PHE A 88 -14.26 17.15 39.78
N LEU A 89 -14.04 15.83 39.75
CA LEU A 89 -15.09 14.85 39.53
C LEU A 89 -15.00 13.68 40.50
N PRO A 90 -16.15 13.02 40.86
CA PRO A 90 -16.17 11.82 41.67
C PRO A 90 -15.41 10.66 40.95
N TRP A 91 -14.69 9.87 41.71
CA TRP A 91 -13.78 8.83 41.26
C TRP A 91 -14.41 7.80 40.30
N TRP A 92 -15.70 7.48 40.48
CA TRP A 92 -16.43 6.54 39.62
C TRP A 92 -16.68 7.08 38.19
N MET A 93 -16.73 8.38 38.00
CA MET A 93 -16.80 9.01 36.67
C MET A 93 -15.42 9.10 36.01
N VAL A 94 -14.37 9.32 36.78
CA VAL A 94 -13.01 9.52 36.24
C VAL A 94 -12.35 8.21 35.83
N LEU A 95 -12.64 7.12 36.52
CA LEU A 95 -12.03 5.82 36.25
C LEU A 95 -12.23 5.30 34.82
N PRO A 96 -13.42 5.36 34.20
CA PRO A 96 -13.60 4.94 32.81
C PRO A 96 -12.82 5.82 31.83
N PHE A 97 -12.68 7.12 32.08
CA PHE A 97 -11.84 8.00 31.24
C PHE A 97 -10.37 7.61 31.33
N GLY A 98 -9.85 7.34 32.53
CA GLY A 98 -8.49 6.86 32.75
C GLY A 98 -8.19 5.57 31.96
N ILE A 99 -9.11 4.61 31.98
CA ILE A 99 -8.97 3.36 31.22
C ILE A 99 -8.95 3.61 29.70
N VAL A 100 -9.83 4.46 29.19
CA VAL A 100 -9.88 4.79 27.76
C VAL A 100 -8.58 5.47 27.27
N PHE A 101 -8.10 6.47 28.00
CA PHE A 101 -6.84 7.13 27.69
C PHE A 101 -5.65 6.18 27.82
N GLY A 102 -5.63 5.31 28.83
CA GLY A 102 -4.62 4.29 29.00
C GLY A 102 -4.59 3.28 27.86
N ALA A 103 -5.75 2.80 27.44
CA ALA A 103 -5.88 1.89 26.30
C ALA A 103 -5.41 2.54 24.99
N LEU A 104 -5.73 3.82 24.80
CA LEU A 104 -5.30 4.58 23.62
C LEU A 104 -3.77 4.73 23.60
N LEU A 105 -3.16 5.09 24.73
CA LEU A 105 -1.71 5.22 24.84
C LEU A 105 -1.01 3.88 24.66
N ALA A 106 -1.51 2.81 25.26
CA ALA A 106 -1.00 1.47 25.09
C ALA A 106 -1.05 1.03 23.62
N THR A 107 -2.13 1.36 22.90
CA THR A 107 -2.27 1.08 21.46
C THR A 107 -1.27 1.86 20.62
N ILE A 108 -1.01 3.12 20.95
CA ILE A 108 0.01 3.95 20.27
C ILE A 108 1.41 3.35 20.47
N ILE A 109 1.75 2.97 21.70
CA ILE A 109 3.04 2.35 22.02
C ILE A 109 3.20 1.03 21.25
N PHE A 110 2.17 0.19 21.26
CA PHE A 110 2.13 -1.06 20.51
C PHE A 110 2.38 -0.82 19.02
N SER A 111 1.62 0.09 18.39
CA SER A 111 1.74 0.41 16.98
C SER A 111 3.16 0.89 16.60
N ARG A 112 3.73 1.80 17.40
CA ARG A 112 5.10 2.29 17.16
C ARG A 112 6.16 1.19 17.29
N ARG A 113 5.97 0.26 18.23
CA ARG A 113 6.91 -0.84 18.46
C ARG A 113 6.82 -1.91 17.38
N VAL A 114 5.59 -2.26 16.96
CA VAL A 114 5.36 -3.15 15.81
C VAL A 114 6.01 -2.57 14.55
N GLN A 115 5.75 -1.30 14.24
CA GLN A 115 6.37 -0.64 13.10
C GLN A 115 7.89 -0.71 13.14
N LYS A 116 8.51 -0.41 14.30
CA LYS A 116 9.97 -0.50 14.47
C LYS A 116 10.51 -1.90 14.17
N ASN A 117 9.82 -2.95 14.61
CA ASN A 117 10.24 -4.33 14.41
C ASN A 117 10.03 -4.79 12.96
N VAL A 118 8.91 -4.39 12.31
CA VAL A 118 8.67 -4.66 10.89
C VAL A 118 9.76 -4.03 10.02
N TYR A 119 10.12 -2.77 10.28
CA TYR A 119 11.21 -2.12 9.56
C TYR A 119 12.57 -2.79 9.79
N LYS A 120 12.88 -3.22 11.02
CA LYS A 120 14.11 -3.97 11.30
C LYS A 120 14.19 -5.30 10.57
N GLN A 121 13.06 -6.01 10.44
CA GLN A 121 13.01 -7.28 9.71
C GLN A 121 13.07 -7.07 8.19
N ALA A 122 12.52 -5.96 7.70
CA ALA A 122 12.57 -5.62 6.29
C ALA A 122 13.95 -5.09 5.86
N GLU A 123 14.74 -4.50 6.78
CA GLU A 123 16.09 -4.03 6.48
C GLU A 123 16.96 -5.19 5.95
N GLY A 124 17.58 -4.98 4.79
CA GLY A 124 18.41 -5.99 4.12
C GLY A 124 17.65 -7.03 3.29
N THR A 125 16.31 -7.01 3.30
CA THR A 125 15.54 -7.87 2.39
C THR A 125 15.31 -7.17 1.05
N PRO A 126 15.51 -7.86 -0.09
CA PRO A 126 15.27 -7.27 -1.40
C PRO A 126 13.82 -6.83 -1.56
N GLY A 127 13.59 -5.62 -2.09
CA GLY A 127 12.27 -5.05 -2.29
C GLY A 127 11.71 -4.28 -1.09
N ALA A 128 12.44 -4.19 0.02
CA ALA A 128 11.99 -3.48 1.23
C ALA A 128 11.78 -1.98 0.99
N ALA A 129 12.64 -1.36 0.17
CA ALA A 129 12.48 0.05 -0.20
C ALA A 129 11.21 0.27 -1.02
N ALA A 130 10.94 -0.59 -2.02
CA ALA A 130 9.71 -0.54 -2.81
C ALA A 130 8.47 -0.69 -1.93
N TRP A 131 8.48 -1.67 -1.03
CA TRP A 131 7.40 -1.91 -0.08
C TRP A 131 7.15 -0.69 0.82
N SER A 132 8.21 -0.11 1.38
CA SER A 132 8.10 1.07 2.24
C SER A 132 7.53 2.28 1.49
N LEU A 133 7.98 2.52 0.26
CA LEU A 133 7.50 3.59 -0.58
C LEU A 133 6.01 3.43 -0.92
N GLN A 134 5.59 2.25 -1.37
CA GLN A 134 4.22 1.98 -1.78
C GLN A 134 3.21 2.07 -0.63
N ASN A 135 3.58 1.60 0.56
CA ASN A 135 2.63 1.50 1.67
C ASN A 135 2.61 2.72 2.60
N ASN A 136 3.71 3.46 2.69
CA ASN A 136 3.85 4.50 3.73
C ASN A 136 4.00 5.92 3.17
N LEU A 137 4.17 6.10 1.86
CA LEU A 137 4.27 7.42 1.26
C LEU A 137 2.89 8.07 1.11
N ARG A 138 2.64 9.14 1.86
CA ARG A 138 1.36 9.86 1.84
C ARG A 138 1.39 10.98 0.81
N GLY A 139 0.34 11.09 -0.01
CA GLY A 139 0.19 12.15 -0.99
C GLY A 139 0.14 11.67 -2.44
N LYS A 140 0.22 12.62 -3.38
CA LYS A 140 0.16 12.33 -4.82
C LYS A 140 1.56 11.99 -5.36
N TRP A 141 2.08 10.83 -4.97
CA TRP A 141 3.34 10.29 -5.46
C TRP A 141 3.07 9.21 -6.51
N ARG A 142 3.93 9.15 -7.53
CA ARG A 142 3.96 8.09 -8.53
C ARG A 142 5.18 7.23 -8.30
N ILE A 143 4.96 5.96 -8.01
CA ILE A 143 6.02 5.03 -7.63
C ILE A 143 6.08 3.93 -8.68
N THR A 144 7.24 3.79 -9.31
CA THR A 144 7.54 2.69 -10.24
C THR A 144 8.64 1.85 -9.61
N PRO A 145 8.32 0.66 -9.07
CA PRO A 145 9.31 -0.21 -8.47
C PRO A 145 10.20 -0.85 -9.54
N ALA A 146 11.46 -1.12 -9.19
CA ALA A 146 12.41 -1.90 -9.96
C ALA A 146 12.53 -1.49 -11.44
N ILE A 147 12.79 -0.19 -11.70
CA ILE A 147 13.03 0.31 -13.07
C ILE A 147 14.36 -0.24 -13.65
N ALA A 148 15.29 -0.58 -12.78
CA ALA A 148 16.53 -1.27 -13.08
C ALA A 148 16.90 -2.19 -11.93
N GLY A 149 17.61 -3.27 -12.23
CA GLY A 149 18.05 -4.23 -11.22
C GLY A 149 19.27 -5.03 -11.69
N THR A 150 19.94 -5.65 -10.72
CA THR A 150 21.04 -6.57 -10.96
C THR A 150 20.66 -8.01 -10.69
N SER A 151 21.46 -8.96 -11.13
CA SER A 151 21.30 -10.38 -10.81
C SER A 151 21.46 -10.69 -9.30
N HIS A 152 22.05 -9.75 -8.55
CA HIS A 152 22.24 -9.83 -7.10
C HIS A 152 21.08 -9.26 -6.29
N MET A 153 19.91 -9.04 -6.92
CA MET A 153 18.71 -8.45 -6.32
C MET A 153 18.88 -7.00 -5.83
N ASP A 154 19.92 -6.29 -6.32
CA ASP A 154 19.93 -4.84 -6.15
C ASP A 154 18.91 -4.22 -7.09
N ALA A 155 18.22 -3.19 -6.65
CA ALA A 155 17.15 -2.57 -7.43
C ALA A 155 17.18 -1.04 -7.35
N VAL A 156 16.73 -0.39 -8.42
CA VAL A 156 16.47 1.05 -8.43
C VAL A 156 14.97 1.27 -8.63
N HIS A 157 14.39 2.06 -7.74
CA HIS A 157 12.98 2.46 -7.78
C HIS A 157 12.88 3.92 -8.18
N ARG A 158 11.89 4.26 -8.98
CA ARG A 158 11.60 5.63 -9.36
C ARG A 158 10.39 6.14 -8.62
N VAL A 159 10.56 7.30 -8.00
CA VAL A 159 9.49 8.03 -7.31
C VAL A 159 9.37 9.40 -7.93
N ILE A 160 8.20 9.77 -8.39
CA ILE A 160 7.91 11.09 -8.96
C ILE A 160 6.96 11.81 -8.02
N GLY A 161 7.32 13.01 -7.64
CA GLY A 161 6.53 13.84 -6.74
C GLY A 161 6.77 15.32 -6.98
N ARG A 162 6.23 16.17 -6.12
CA ARG A 162 6.44 17.62 -6.19
C ARG A 162 7.90 18.08 -6.04
N PRO A 163 8.80 17.32 -5.37
CA PRO A 163 10.23 17.64 -5.42
C PRO A 163 10.87 17.49 -6.79
N GLY A 164 10.37 16.58 -7.61
CA GLY A 164 10.97 16.16 -8.86
C GLY A 164 10.97 14.65 -8.99
N ILE A 165 12.02 14.12 -9.60
CA ILE A 165 12.25 12.69 -9.76
C ILE A 165 13.26 12.24 -8.73
N ILE A 166 12.94 11.17 -8.01
CA ILE A 166 13.79 10.59 -6.99
C ILE A 166 14.08 9.15 -7.36
N LEU A 167 15.36 8.83 -7.48
CA LEU A 167 15.85 7.49 -7.71
C LEU A 167 16.27 6.91 -6.38
N VAL A 168 15.62 5.83 -5.97
CA VAL A 168 15.89 5.15 -4.71
C VAL A 168 16.55 3.82 -5.02
N GLY A 169 17.82 3.71 -4.66
CA GLY A 169 18.63 2.50 -4.82
C GLY A 169 18.58 1.63 -3.58
N GLU A 170 18.40 0.33 -3.80
CA GLU A 170 18.40 -0.71 -2.76
C GLU A 170 19.44 -1.77 -3.10
N GLY A 171 20.26 -2.14 -2.13
CA GLY A 171 21.31 -3.14 -2.28
C GLY A 171 22.70 -2.63 -1.90
N ALA A 172 23.75 -3.34 -2.31
CA ALA A 172 25.12 -2.98 -1.94
C ALA A 172 25.57 -1.67 -2.63
N PRO A 173 26.13 -0.69 -1.88
CA PRO A 173 26.41 0.65 -2.39
C PRO A 173 27.30 0.68 -3.62
N HIS A 174 28.33 -0.19 -3.66
CA HIS A 174 29.29 -0.26 -4.78
C HIS A 174 28.64 -0.71 -6.10
N ARG A 175 27.55 -1.49 -6.05
CA ARG A 175 26.79 -1.93 -7.23
C ARG A 175 25.65 -0.98 -7.58
N VAL A 176 25.01 -0.42 -6.55
CA VAL A 176 23.85 0.46 -6.72
C VAL A 176 24.27 1.85 -7.26
N LYS A 177 25.41 2.41 -6.82
CA LYS A 177 25.90 3.71 -7.30
C LYS A 177 26.01 3.81 -8.84
N PRO A 178 26.69 2.88 -9.54
CA PRO A 178 26.77 2.93 -11.01
C PRO A 178 25.42 2.73 -11.66
N LEU A 179 24.53 1.90 -11.09
CA LEU A 179 23.18 1.67 -11.60
C LEU A 179 22.33 2.95 -11.48
N LEU A 180 22.37 3.65 -10.35
CA LEU A 180 21.73 4.94 -10.14
C LEU A 180 22.24 5.99 -11.13
N ALA A 181 23.57 6.09 -11.32
CA ALA A 181 24.17 7.04 -12.25
C ALA A 181 23.72 6.77 -13.71
N GLN A 182 23.62 5.52 -14.10
CA GLN A 182 23.15 5.11 -15.43
C GLN A 182 21.68 5.51 -15.62
N GLU A 183 20.80 5.20 -14.67
CA GLU A 183 19.38 5.56 -14.74
C GLU A 183 19.17 7.07 -14.63
N LYS A 184 19.93 7.77 -13.79
CA LYS A 184 19.93 9.24 -13.73
C LYS A 184 20.27 9.88 -15.08
N LYS A 185 21.34 9.41 -15.74
CA LYS A 185 21.73 9.90 -17.07
C LYS A 185 20.68 9.62 -18.14
N LYS A 186 20.03 8.47 -18.08
CA LYS A 186 18.95 8.08 -19.01
C LYS A 186 17.72 8.97 -18.83
N ILE A 187 17.31 9.22 -17.60
CA ILE A 187 16.15 10.04 -17.24
C ILE A 187 16.42 11.52 -17.56
N ALA A 188 17.60 12.05 -17.24
CA ALA A 188 17.97 13.45 -17.48
C ALA A 188 17.81 13.89 -18.94
N ARG A 189 18.05 12.98 -19.91
CA ARG A 189 17.87 13.26 -21.35
C ARG A 189 16.41 13.55 -21.75
N ILE A 190 15.45 13.24 -20.87
CA ILE A 190 14.02 13.23 -21.19
C ILE A 190 13.28 14.33 -20.44
N VAL A 191 13.70 14.58 -19.20
CA VAL A 191 12.96 15.43 -18.27
C VAL A 191 13.46 16.88 -18.23
N GLY A 192 14.54 17.18 -18.99
CA GLY A 192 15.11 18.54 -19.07
C GLY A 192 15.56 19.03 -17.68
N ASP A 193 15.12 20.24 -17.32
CA ASP A 193 15.54 20.96 -16.09
C ASP A 193 14.88 20.45 -14.80
N THR A 194 14.12 19.35 -14.88
CA THR A 194 13.50 18.77 -13.67
C THR A 194 14.56 18.20 -12.74
N PRO A 195 14.56 18.58 -11.43
CA PRO A 195 15.55 18.07 -10.49
C PRO A 195 15.42 16.57 -10.28
N ILE A 196 16.59 15.90 -10.31
CA ILE A 196 16.71 14.43 -10.10
C ILE A 196 17.55 14.21 -8.85
N TYR A 197 16.94 13.61 -7.85
CA TYR A 197 17.60 13.21 -6.60
C TYR A 197 17.95 11.72 -6.65
N ASP A 198 19.10 11.36 -6.13
CA ASP A 198 19.54 9.99 -5.96
C ASP A 198 19.74 9.68 -4.48
N ILE A 199 19.17 8.57 -4.02
CA ILE A 199 19.18 8.14 -2.62
C ILE A 199 19.50 6.66 -2.58
N ILE A 200 20.40 6.26 -1.69
CA ILE A 200 20.69 4.85 -1.39
C ILE A 200 20.10 4.53 -0.03
N VAL A 201 19.31 3.45 0.02
CA VAL A 201 18.71 2.95 1.26
C VAL A 201 19.69 2.00 1.95
N GLY A 202 19.96 2.27 3.22
CA GLY A 202 20.84 1.46 4.05
C GLY A 202 21.18 2.14 5.36
N ASN A 203 22.06 1.53 6.14
CA ASN A 203 22.44 2.00 7.46
C ASN A 203 23.89 2.53 7.53
N GLU A 204 24.60 2.57 6.40
CA GLU A 204 25.97 3.08 6.33
C GLU A 204 25.98 4.61 6.19
N GLU A 205 27.15 5.20 6.33
CA GLU A 205 27.35 6.64 6.20
C GLU A 205 26.99 7.13 4.78
N GLY A 206 26.22 8.19 4.69
CA GLY A 206 25.70 8.72 3.42
C GLY A 206 24.47 7.97 2.86
N GLN A 207 23.95 6.98 3.55
CA GLN A 207 22.72 6.28 3.19
C GLN A 207 21.53 6.75 4.04
N VAL A 208 20.34 6.53 3.54
CA VAL A 208 19.10 6.84 4.27
C VAL A 208 18.48 5.54 4.82
N PRO A 209 18.37 5.41 6.16
CA PRO A 209 17.71 4.25 6.75
C PRO A 209 16.30 4.06 6.23
N LEU A 210 15.90 2.82 5.96
CA LEU A 210 14.58 2.46 5.43
C LEU A 210 13.44 3.11 6.20
N ARG A 211 13.56 3.16 7.53
CA ARG A 211 12.57 3.77 8.43
C ARG A 211 12.42 5.28 8.23
N LYS A 212 13.50 5.98 7.85
CA LYS A 212 13.51 7.44 7.66
C LYS A 212 13.25 7.85 6.21
N LEU A 213 13.23 6.88 5.27
CA LEU A 213 13.10 7.14 3.84
C LEU A 213 11.90 8.03 3.51
N ASN A 214 10.71 7.69 3.99
CA ASN A 214 9.50 8.46 3.71
C ASN A 214 9.54 9.87 4.29
N GLN A 215 10.11 10.03 5.49
CA GLN A 215 10.29 11.35 6.10
C GLN A 215 11.29 12.20 5.33
N TYR A 216 12.36 11.58 4.83
CA TYR A 216 13.36 12.25 4.01
C TYR A 216 12.74 12.76 2.70
N LEU A 217 11.97 11.91 2.00
CA LEU A 217 11.27 12.30 0.76
C LEU A 217 10.28 13.43 0.98
N MET A 218 9.56 13.44 2.09
CA MET A 218 8.58 14.49 2.41
C MET A 218 9.22 15.83 2.81
N LYS A 219 10.49 15.85 3.21
CA LYS A 219 11.26 17.06 3.54
C LYS A 219 11.88 17.73 2.34
N LEU A 220 11.96 17.06 1.18
CA LEU A 220 12.51 17.64 -0.03
C LEU A 220 11.70 18.86 -0.50
N PRO A 221 12.37 19.86 -1.08
CA PRO A 221 11.71 21.08 -1.57
C PRO A 221 10.72 20.74 -2.70
N ARG A 222 9.64 21.52 -2.79
CA ARG A 222 8.60 21.32 -3.80
C ARG A 222 8.92 22.16 -5.04
N ASN A 223 9.65 21.59 -5.99
CA ASN A 223 10.18 22.31 -7.15
C ASN A 223 9.22 22.32 -8.34
N ILE A 224 8.27 21.37 -8.43
CA ILE A 224 7.35 21.24 -9.55
C ILE A 224 5.88 21.30 -9.11
N PRO A 225 4.98 21.83 -9.96
CA PRO A 225 3.56 21.85 -9.69
C PRO A 225 2.94 20.47 -9.84
N ALA A 226 1.80 20.24 -9.17
CA ALA A 226 1.13 18.95 -9.17
C ALA A 226 0.74 18.39 -10.56
N PRO A 227 0.29 19.20 -11.55
CA PRO A 227 0.01 18.71 -12.90
C PRO A 227 1.26 18.18 -13.62
N ALA A 228 2.43 18.83 -13.45
CA ALA A 228 3.67 18.39 -14.06
C ALA A 228 4.12 17.00 -13.59
N VAL A 229 3.75 16.58 -12.35
CA VAL A 229 4.01 15.22 -11.86
C VAL A 229 3.34 14.17 -12.72
N ILE A 230 2.11 14.41 -13.16
CA ILE A 230 1.35 13.47 -14.00
C ILE A 230 1.95 13.41 -15.40
N GLU A 231 2.33 14.55 -15.95
CA GLU A 231 2.94 14.65 -17.27
C GLU A 231 4.29 13.92 -17.31
N LEU A 232 5.13 14.13 -16.30
CA LEU A 232 6.41 13.43 -16.15
C LEU A 232 6.23 11.91 -16.05
N ASP A 233 5.24 11.47 -15.25
CA ASP A 233 4.94 10.05 -15.11
C ASP A 233 4.55 9.42 -16.47
N ASN A 234 3.67 10.10 -17.22
CA ASN A 234 3.24 9.63 -18.55
C ASN A 234 4.43 9.56 -19.53
N ARG A 235 5.29 10.58 -19.58
CA ARG A 235 6.48 10.61 -20.43
C ARG A 235 7.44 9.47 -20.08
N LEU A 236 7.71 9.25 -18.80
CA LEU A 236 8.65 8.21 -18.34
C LEU A 236 8.07 6.79 -18.46
N THR A 237 6.76 6.64 -18.35
CA THR A 237 6.07 5.35 -18.57
C THR A 237 6.09 4.96 -20.03
N ALA A 238 5.87 5.92 -20.94
CA ALA A 238 5.96 5.68 -22.38
C ALA A 238 7.35 5.20 -22.82
N LEU A 239 8.41 5.67 -22.14
CA LEU A 239 9.78 5.22 -22.40
C LEU A 239 10.06 3.82 -21.87
N SER A 240 9.59 3.50 -20.69
CA SER A 240 9.74 2.15 -20.14
C SER A 240 9.01 1.12 -21.01
N ALA A 241 7.85 1.47 -21.55
CA ALA A 241 7.13 0.65 -22.52
C ALA A 241 7.91 0.46 -23.84
N ARG A 242 8.53 1.54 -24.37
CA ARG A 242 9.37 1.45 -25.58
C ARG A 242 10.62 0.59 -25.36
N SER A 243 11.29 0.72 -24.22
CA SER A 243 12.47 -0.09 -23.91
C SER A 243 12.12 -1.57 -23.70
N ALA A 244 10.98 -1.87 -23.10
CA ALA A 244 10.47 -3.24 -22.97
C ALA A 244 10.09 -3.85 -24.34
N GLN A 245 9.48 -3.05 -25.22
CA GLN A 245 9.15 -3.49 -26.59
C GLN A 245 10.37 -3.62 -27.50
N ALA A 246 11.41 -2.83 -27.30
CA ALA A 246 12.66 -2.94 -28.06
C ALA A 246 13.41 -4.26 -27.81
N GLY A 247 13.17 -4.89 -26.66
CA GLY A 247 13.70 -6.21 -26.31
C GLY A 247 12.88 -7.41 -26.81
N LEU A 248 11.67 -7.17 -27.34
CA LEU A 248 10.81 -8.22 -27.88
C LEU A 248 10.93 -8.29 -29.41
N PRO A 249 11.08 -9.47 -30.03
CA PRO A 249 11.06 -9.61 -31.46
C PRO A 249 9.72 -9.13 -32.02
N LYS A 250 9.78 -8.23 -33.05
CA LYS A 250 8.59 -7.76 -33.75
C LYS A 250 8.08 -8.87 -34.67
N GLY A 251 7.17 -9.69 -34.16
CA GLY A 251 6.50 -10.73 -34.94
C GLY A 251 5.97 -11.88 -34.09
N PRO A 252 5.06 -12.70 -34.63
CA PRO A 252 4.62 -13.90 -33.94
C PRO A 252 5.80 -14.84 -33.72
N MET A 253 6.06 -15.22 -32.49
CA MET A 253 7.09 -16.21 -32.14
C MET A 253 6.72 -17.56 -32.73
N PRO A 254 7.62 -18.22 -33.50
CA PRO A 254 7.36 -19.58 -34.00
C PRO A 254 7.10 -20.51 -32.83
N ALA A 255 6.03 -21.31 -32.92
CA ALA A 255 5.70 -22.30 -31.92
C ALA A 255 6.89 -23.29 -31.76
N GLY A 256 7.49 -23.38 -30.56
CA GLY A 256 8.60 -24.32 -30.27
C GLY A 256 9.97 -23.71 -29.96
N VAL A 257 10.14 -22.37 -30.04
CA VAL A 257 11.42 -21.75 -29.71
C VAL A 257 11.59 -21.63 -28.18
N LYS A 258 12.50 -22.43 -27.61
CA LYS A 258 12.86 -22.33 -26.18
C LYS A 258 13.49 -20.96 -25.91
N GLN A 259 13.01 -20.21 -24.92
CA GLN A 259 13.51 -18.86 -24.52
C GLN A 259 15.04 -18.78 -24.38
N ARG A 260 15.71 -19.85 -24.00
CA ARG A 260 17.18 -19.94 -23.92
C ARG A 260 17.90 -19.68 -25.25
N ASN A 261 17.30 -20.05 -26.38
CA ASN A 261 17.91 -19.88 -27.70
C ASN A 261 17.77 -18.44 -28.19
N VAL A 262 16.68 -17.77 -27.87
CA VAL A 262 16.47 -16.34 -28.16
C VAL A 262 17.47 -15.46 -27.43
N GLN A 263 17.71 -15.73 -26.13
CA GLN A 263 18.71 -15.00 -25.35
C GLN A 263 20.15 -15.20 -25.86
N ARG A 264 20.50 -16.39 -26.35
CA ARG A 264 21.81 -16.65 -26.96
C ARG A 264 21.98 -15.94 -28.32
N ALA A 265 20.92 -15.86 -29.12
CA ALA A 265 20.94 -15.16 -30.41
C ALA A 265 21.09 -13.63 -30.18
N MET A 266 20.40 -13.05 -29.22
CA MET A 266 20.52 -11.62 -28.87
C MET A 266 21.91 -11.26 -28.31
N ARG A 267 22.58 -12.15 -27.57
CA ARG A 267 23.96 -11.94 -27.08
C ARG A 267 24.99 -11.99 -28.25
N ARG A 268 24.70 -12.69 -29.31
CA ARG A 268 25.60 -12.77 -30.51
C ARG A 268 25.42 -11.56 -31.42
N SER A 269 24.21 -11.04 -31.60
CA SER A 269 23.95 -9.85 -32.44
C SER A 269 24.40 -8.53 -31.81
N GLY A 270 24.62 -8.48 -30.49
CA GLY A 270 25.14 -7.30 -29.77
C GLY A 270 26.66 -7.20 -29.73
N LYS A 271 27.40 -8.11 -30.40
CA LYS A 271 28.88 -8.13 -30.47
C LYS A 271 29.42 -7.88 -31.90
N ALA A 272 28.57 -7.50 -32.83
CA ALA A 272 28.97 -7.07 -34.19
C ALA A 272 28.92 -5.55 -34.30
#